data_7f2f2e8e766baf4e1919e704edeaf4d5
#
_entry.id   7f2f2e8e766baf4e1919e704edeaf4d5
#
_cell.length_a   1.000
_cell.length_b   1.000
_cell.length_c   1.000
_cell.angle_alpha   90.00
_cell.angle_beta   90.00
_cell.angle_gamma   90.00
#
_symmetry.space_group_name_H-M   'P 1'
#
loop_
_entity.id
_entity.type
_entity.pdbx_description
1 polymer ?
#
loop_
_entity_poly.entity_id
_entity_poly.type
_entity_poly.pdbx_seq_one_letter_code
_entity_poly.pdbx_strand_id
1 'polypeptide(L)'
;MFKDTKAFSGFSVDDLKEAKRFYGETLGLEVSENPVGLELHIPGSNGVFIYPKPNHAPATFTILNFPVDDVEQAVDRLAKRGVRFEHYNQGELKTDEKGIAHGPGPTIAWFKDPAGNILSVLDAK
;
A
#
# COMPACT_ATOMS: atom_id res chain seq x y z
N MET A 1 -12.05 8.85 -25.98
CA MET A 1 -12.14 7.39 -26.02
C MET A 1 -12.35 6.79 -24.64
N PHE A 2 -11.58 7.23 -23.64
CA PHE A 2 -11.68 6.65 -22.29
C PHE A 2 -12.45 7.51 -21.29
N LYS A 3 -13.06 8.57 -21.75
CA LYS A 3 -13.71 9.56 -20.90
C LYS A 3 -14.77 8.97 -19.97
N ASP A 4 -15.51 7.96 -20.44
CA ASP A 4 -16.60 7.37 -19.68
C ASP A 4 -16.29 5.96 -19.16
N THR A 5 -15.04 5.52 -19.27
CA THR A 5 -14.65 4.21 -18.75
C THR A 5 -14.29 4.31 -17.26
N LYS A 6 -14.56 3.22 -16.54
CA LYS A 6 -14.24 3.15 -15.12
C LYS A 6 -12.93 2.38 -14.96
N ALA A 7 -11.85 3.05 -15.25
CA ALA A 7 -10.53 2.43 -15.16
C ALA A 7 -10.23 1.99 -13.73
N PHE A 8 -9.49 0.92 -13.60
CA PHE A 8 -9.02 0.44 -12.31
C PHE A 8 -7.54 0.10 -12.41
N SER A 9 -6.88 0.13 -11.27
CA SER A 9 -5.45 -0.16 -11.19
C SER A 9 -5.22 -1.61 -10.81
N GLY A 10 -4.02 -2.13 -11.08
CA GLY A 10 -3.68 -3.49 -10.69
C GLY A 10 -2.20 -3.65 -10.48
N PHE A 11 -1.84 -4.67 -9.71
CA PHE A 11 -0.44 -5.00 -9.52
C PHE A 11 -0.30 -6.49 -9.23
N SER A 12 0.92 -7.00 -9.36
CA SER A 12 1.21 -8.41 -9.16
C SER A 12 1.79 -8.70 -7.79
N VAL A 13 1.66 -9.95 -7.38
CA VAL A 13 2.30 -10.50 -6.19
C VAL A 13 2.83 -11.89 -6.55
N ASP A 14 3.70 -12.42 -5.70
CA ASP A 14 4.21 -13.77 -5.91
C ASP A 14 3.35 -14.82 -5.19
N ASP A 15 2.64 -14.44 -4.14
CA ASP A 15 1.85 -15.36 -3.32
C ASP A 15 0.50 -14.73 -2.98
N LEU A 16 -0.57 -15.18 -3.65
CA LEU A 16 -1.91 -14.63 -3.43
C LEU A 16 -2.44 -14.87 -2.03
N LYS A 17 -2.10 -16.01 -1.43
CA LYS A 17 -2.57 -16.33 -0.09
C LYS A 17 -2.02 -15.35 0.93
N GLU A 18 -0.74 -15.03 0.84
CA GLU A 18 -0.11 -14.06 1.72
C GLU A 18 -0.63 -12.65 1.46
N ALA A 19 -0.88 -12.31 0.19
CA ALA A 19 -1.46 -11.02 -0.16
C ALA A 19 -2.86 -10.87 0.43
N LYS A 20 -3.69 -11.90 0.33
CA LYS A 20 -5.04 -11.87 0.88
C LYS A 20 -5.01 -11.63 2.38
N ARG A 21 -4.12 -12.31 3.08
CA ARG A 21 -3.96 -12.15 4.53
C ARG A 21 -3.52 -10.72 4.86
N PHE A 22 -2.53 -10.22 4.15
CA PHE A 22 -2.00 -8.90 4.42
C PHE A 22 -3.03 -7.79 4.20
N TYR A 23 -3.64 -7.78 3.01
CA TYR A 23 -4.60 -6.72 2.68
C TYR A 23 -5.91 -6.86 3.45
N GLY A 24 -6.37 -8.07 3.67
CA GLY A 24 -7.64 -8.32 4.36
C GLY A 24 -7.54 -8.26 5.87
N GLU A 25 -6.54 -8.92 6.44
CA GLU A 25 -6.43 -9.02 7.91
C GLU A 25 -5.53 -7.93 8.48
N THR A 26 -4.34 -7.75 7.94
CA THR A 26 -3.39 -6.77 8.50
C THR A 26 -3.84 -5.34 8.23
N LEU A 27 -4.21 -5.02 6.99
CA LEU A 27 -4.67 -3.68 6.65
C LEU A 27 -6.17 -3.48 6.86
N GLY A 28 -6.93 -4.55 6.97
CA GLY A 28 -8.36 -4.44 7.24
C GLY A 28 -9.22 -4.02 6.05
N LEU A 29 -8.74 -4.25 4.83
CA LEU A 29 -9.52 -3.93 3.64
C LEU A 29 -10.49 -5.06 3.31
N GLU A 30 -11.57 -4.73 2.60
CA GLU A 30 -12.47 -5.73 2.06
C GLU A 30 -11.82 -6.33 0.82
N VAL A 31 -11.67 -7.65 0.80
CA VAL A 31 -10.99 -8.37 -0.28
C VAL A 31 -11.91 -9.47 -0.81
N SER A 32 -12.08 -9.51 -2.13
CA SER A 32 -12.82 -10.58 -2.80
C SER A 32 -11.87 -11.43 -3.63
N GLU A 33 -12.17 -12.73 -3.71
CA GLU A 33 -11.43 -13.65 -4.57
C GLU A 33 -12.20 -13.86 -5.86
N ASN A 34 -11.47 -14.02 -6.96
CA ASN A 34 -12.03 -14.42 -8.23
C ASN A 34 -11.09 -15.44 -8.89
N PRO A 35 -11.47 -16.07 -10.02
CA PRO A 35 -10.64 -17.13 -10.60
C PRO A 35 -9.23 -16.70 -11.02
N VAL A 36 -8.99 -15.41 -11.20
CA VAL A 36 -7.70 -14.91 -11.69
C VAL A 36 -6.91 -14.11 -10.67
N GLY A 37 -7.46 -13.87 -9.48
CA GLY A 37 -6.74 -13.12 -8.46
C GLY A 37 -7.63 -12.61 -7.35
N LEU A 38 -7.27 -11.44 -6.84
CA LEU A 38 -8.00 -10.77 -5.75
C LEU A 38 -8.44 -9.39 -6.20
N GLU A 39 -9.51 -8.90 -5.60
CA GLU A 39 -9.94 -7.52 -5.78
C GLU A 39 -10.01 -6.84 -4.43
N LEU A 40 -9.33 -5.71 -4.31
CA LEU A 40 -9.42 -4.85 -3.12
C LEU A 40 -10.56 -3.87 -3.33
N HIS A 41 -11.47 -3.79 -2.36
CA HIS A 41 -12.57 -2.83 -2.40
C HIS A 41 -12.16 -1.61 -1.58
N ILE A 42 -11.79 -0.55 -2.29
CA ILE A 42 -11.32 0.69 -1.67
C ILE A 42 -12.36 1.77 -1.91
N PRO A 43 -12.92 2.37 -0.85
CA PRO A 43 -13.93 3.41 -0.99
C PRO A 43 -13.45 4.54 -1.91
N GLY A 44 -14.32 4.99 -2.80
CA GLY A 44 -14.00 6.08 -3.72
C GLY A 44 -13.23 5.66 -4.96
N SER A 45 -13.01 4.37 -5.15
CA SER A 45 -12.30 3.87 -6.32
C SER A 45 -13.07 2.74 -6.99
N ASN A 46 -12.60 2.33 -8.18
CA ASN A 46 -13.18 1.21 -8.92
C ASN A 46 -12.52 -0.12 -8.53
N GLY A 47 -11.84 -0.15 -7.38
CA GLY A 47 -11.14 -1.33 -6.92
C GLY A 47 -9.71 -1.40 -7.44
N VAL A 48 -8.96 -2.33 -6.86
CA VAL A 48 -7.58 -2.62 -7.28
C VAL A 48 -7.49 -4.12 -7.46
N PHE A 49 -6.98 -4.53 -8.62
CA PHE A 49 -6.85 -5.95 -8.95
C PHE A 49 -5.45 -6.45 -8.60
N ILE A 50 -5.38 -7.57 -7.87
CA ILE A 50 -4.11 -8.20 -7.52
C ILE A 50 -4.06 -9.57 -8.17
N TYR A 51 -2.99 -9.87 -8.90
CA TYR A 51 -2.86 -11.14 -9.61
C TYR A 51 -1.51 -11.80 -9.32
N PRO A 52 -1.47 -13.13 -9.37
CA PRO A 52 -0.21 -13.84 -9.15
C PRO A 52 0.64 -13.81 -10.42
N LYS A 53 1.93 -13.63 -10.24
CA LYS A 53 2.85 -13.59 -11.37
C LYS A 53 4.11 -14.36 -10.96
N PRO A 54 4.43 -15.48 -11.64
CA PRO A 54 5.59 -16.31 -11.25
C PRO A 54 6.92 -15.55 -11.24
N ASN A 55 7.06 -14.57 -12.12
CA ASN A 55 8.27 -13.76 -12.18
C ASN A 55 8.00 -12.36 -11.64
N HIS A 56 7.20 -12.26 -10.58
CA HIS A 56 6.88 -10.97 -9.97
C HIS A 56 8.15 -10.22 -9.56
N ALA A 57 8.19 -8.94 -9.93
CA ALA A 57 9.23 -8.01 -9.49
C ALA A 57 8.52 -6.78 -8.95
N PRO A 58 8.73 -6.42 -7.69
CA PRO A 58 8.04 -5.26 -7.12
C PRO A 58 8.52 -3.96 -7.78
N ALA A 59 7.62 -3.00 -7.89
CA ALA A 59 7.96 -1.68 -8.38
C ALA A 59 8.89 -0.98 -7.39
N THR A 60 9.69 -0.07 -7.90
CA THR A 60 10.60 0.72 -7.05
C THR A 60 9.96 2.03 -6.60
N PHE A 61 8.65 2.14 -6.76
CA PHE A 61 7.89 3.34 -6.39
C PHE A 61 6.60 2.91 -5.68
N THR A 62 5.94 3.87 -5.04
CA THR A 62 4.71 3.61 -4.28
C THR A 62 3.57 3.28 -5.23
N ILE A 63 2.94 2.11 -5.03
CA ILE A 63 1.85 1.67 -5.89
C ILE A 63 0.47 1.99 -5.32
N LEU A 64 0.37 2.23 -4.01
CA LEU A 64 -0.91 2.46 -3.35
C LEU A 64 -0.69 3.36 -2.15
N ASN A 65 -1.47 4.44 -2.08
CA ASN A 65 -1.34 5.45 -1.03
C ASN A 65 -2.63 5.52 -0.23
N PHE A 66 -2.52 5.49 1.09
CA PHE A 66 -3.66 5.57 2.00
C PHE A 66 -3.65 6.91 2.74
N PRO A 67 -4.51 7.87 2.34
CA PRO A 67 -4.62 9.13 3.09
C PRO A 67 -5.24 8.87 4.46
N VAL A 68 -4.64 9.43 5.50
CA VAL A 68 -5.14 9.29 6.87
C VAL A 68 -5.11 10.65 7.56
N ASP A 69 -5.86 10.77 8.64
CA ASP A 69 -5.90 12.04 9.39
C ASP A 69 -4.65 12.24 10.24
N ASP A 70 -4.10 11.14 10.77
CA ASP A 70 -2.96 11.18 11.68
C ASP A 70 -1.98 10.08 11.29
N VAL A 71 -0.89 10.45 10.65
CA VAL A 71 0.10 9.49 10.15
C VAL A 71 0.77 8.75 11.30
N GLU A 72 1.14 9.45 12.37
CA GLU A 72 1.82 8.79 13.50
C GLU A 72 0.93 7.74 14.14
N GLN A 73 -0.36 8.04 14.32
CA GLN A 73 -1.31 7.06 14.85
C GLN A 73 -1.45 5.86 13.92
N ALA A 74 -1.53 6.11 12.62
CA ALA A 74 -1.64 5.02 11.64
C ALA A 74 -0.39 4.14 11.66
N VAL A 75 0.79 4.74 11.73
CA VAL A 75 2.06 4.01 11.82
C VAL A 75 2.08 3.15 13.08
N ASP A 76 1.71 3.71 14.23
CA ASP A 76 1.71 2.97 15.49
C ASP A 76 0.73 1.79 15.45
N ARG A 77 -0.45 1.98 14.87
CA ARG A 77 -1.45 0.93 14.77
C ARG A 77 -0.99 -0.20 13.84
N LEU A 78 -0.41 0.16 12.70
CA LEU A 78 0.10 -0.84 11.75
C LEU A 78 1.31 -1.59 12.33
N ALA A 79 2.19 -0.89 13.03
CA ALA A 79 3.35 -1.52 13.67
C ALA A 79 2.90 -2.57 14.70
N LYS A 80 1.82 -2.32 15.43
CA LYS A 80 1.27 -3.29 16.38
C LYS A 80 0.75 -4.54 15.69
N ARG A 81 0.42 -4.44 14.40
CA ARG A 81 -0.03 -5.58 13.59
C ARG A 81 1.10 -6.25 12.84
N GLY A 82 2.33 -5.87 13.14
CA GLY A 82 3.51 -6.48 12.55
C GLY A 82 4.04 -5.84 11.30
N VAL A 83 3.49 -4.70 10.89
CA VAL A 83 3.99 -3.98 9.72
C VAL A 83 5.28 -3.28 10.07
N ARG A 84 6.29 -3.44 9.22
CA ARG A 84 7.59 -2.76 9.36
C ARG A 84 7.66 -1.61 8.40
N PHE A 85 7.97 -0.42 8.90
CA PHE A 85 8.09 0.76 8.06
C PHE A 85 9.52 0.91 7.55
N GLU A 86 9.62 1.39 6.30
CA GLU A 86 10.90 1.62 5.66
C GLU A 86 11.55 2.87 6.23
N HIS A 87 12.88 2.88 6.24
CA HIS A 87 13.64 4.03 6.72
C HIS A 87 14.53 4.52 5.59
N TYR A 88 14.47 5.81 5.30
CA TYR A 88 15.25 6.44 4.24
C TYR A 88 16.09 7.58 4.80
N ASN A 89 17.27 7.75 4.22
CA ASN A 89 18.17 8.85 4.56
C ASN A 89 18.97 9.21 3.32
N GLN A 90 18.27 9.74 2.32
CA GLN A 90 18.84 10.07 1.02
C GLN A 90 18.44 11.49 0.63
N GLY A 91 19.44 12.40 0.62
CA GLY A 91 19.17 13.78 0.26
C GLY A 91 18.16 14.43 1.17
N GLU A 92 17.07 14.92 0.61
CA GLU A 92 15.99 15.54 1.36
C GLU A 92 15.00 14.52 1.92
N LEU A 93 15.10 13.27 1.48
CA LEU A 93 14.22 12.20 1.95
C LEU A 93 14.82 11.59 3.21
N LYS A 94 14.31 12.01 4.36
CA LYS A 94 14.75 11.50 5.66
C LYS A 94 13.54 11.11 6.49
N THR A 95 13.58 9.89 7.01
CA THR A 95 12.53 9.42 7.91
C THR A 95 13.03 9.44 9.34
N ASP A 96 12.10 9.60 10.28
CA ASP A 96 12.43 9.54 11.70
C ASP A 96 12.55 8.10 12.17
N GLU A 97 12.63 7.88 13.49
CA GLU A 97 12.78 6.55 14.06
C GLU A 97 11.60 5.64 13.81
N LYS A 98 10.43 6.20 13.50
CA LYS A 98 9.23 5.42 13.17
C LYS A 98 9.06 5.23 11.66
N GLY A 99 9.96 5.78 10.86
CA GLY A 99 9.86 5.73 9.41
C GLY A 99 9.03 6.84 8.81
N ILE A 100 8.75 7.90 9.56
CA ILE A 100 7.91 9.00 9.09
C ILE A 100 8.76 10.13 8.53
N ALA A 101 8.44 10.57 7.32
CA ALA A 101 9.09 11.73 6.70
C ALA A 101 8.26 12.99 6.96
N HIS A 102 8.92 14.02 7.49
CA HIS A 102 8.29 15.29 7.85
C HIS A 102 8.78 16.45 7.00
N GLY A 103 9.32 16.18 5.84
CA GLY A 103 9.91 17.21 4.98
C GLY A 103 8.89 18.07 4.26
N PRO A 104 9.32 18.79 3.21
CA PRO A 104 8.38 19.53 2.36
C PRO A 104 7.44 18.53 1.70
N GLY A 105 6.18 18.89 1.60
CA GLY A 105 5.16 17.98 1.12
C GLY A 105 4.41 17.32 2.28
N PRO A 106 3.63 16.30 2.02
CA PRO A 106 2.83 15.65 3.07
C PRO A 106 3.71 14.88 4.04
N THR A 107 3.21 14.73 5.28
CA THR A 107 3.79 13.77 6.21
C THR A 107 3.44 12.39 5.67
N ILE A 108 4.43 11.51 5.57
CA ILE A 108 4.24 10.23 4.87
C ILE A 108 5.17 9.17 5.46
N ALA A 109 4.70 7.92 5.44
CA ALA A 109 5.51 6.77 5.84
C ALA A 109 5.26 5.63 4.84
N TRP A 110 6.30 4.86 4.55
CA TRP A 110 6.24 3.77 3.56
C TRP A 110 6.44 2.42 4.20
N PHE A 111 5.72 1.43 3.67
CA PHE A 111 5.87 0.04 4.10
C PHE A 111 5.70 -0.86 2.88
N LYS A 112 6.00 -2.15 3.03
CA LYS A 112 5.90 -3.09 1.93
C LYS A 112 4.89 -4.18 2.23
N ASP A 113 4.23 -4.67 1.19
CA ASP A 113 3.44 -5.87 1.32
C ASP A 113 4.38 -7.10 1.31
N PRO A 114 3.86 -8.32 1.53
CA PRO A 114 4.72 -9.52 1.54
C PRO A 114 5.46 -9.77 0.22
N ALA A 115 4.97 -9.24 -0.89
CA ALA A 115 5.61 -9.40 -2.20
C ALA A 115 6.62 -8.30 -2.50
N GLY A 116 6.85 -7.37 -1.58
CA GLY A 116 7.80 -6.29 -1.75
C GLY A 116 7.24 -5.04 -2.42
N ASN A 117 5.96 -5.00 -2.73
CA ASN A 117 5.33 -3.81 -3.29
C ASN A 117 5.31 -2.70 -2.23
N ILE A 118 5.55 -1.47 -2.66
CA ILE A 118 5.66 -0.33 -1.76
C ILE A 118 4.32 0.40 -1.63
N LEU A 119 3.89 0.59 -0.39
CA LEU A 119 2.66 1.31 -0.06
C LEU A 119 2.99 2.46 0.88
N SER A 120 2.05 3.37 1.05
CA SER A 120 2.26 4.49 1.97
C SER A 120 1.00 4.82 2.75
N VAL A 121 1.21 5.41 3.93
CA VAL A 121 0.19 6.19 4.62
C VAL A 121 0.67 7.64 4.61
N LEU A 122 -0.23 8.57 4.33
CA LEU A 122 0.15 9.96 4.21
C LEU A 122 -0.95 10.87 4.74
N ASP A 123 -0.55 12.11 5.04
CA ASP A 123 -1.46 13.13 5.52
C ASP A 123 -2.52 13.45 4.46
N ALA A 124 -3.79 13.40 4.85
CA ALA A 124 -4.91 13.67 3.95
C ALA A 124 -5.05 15.16 3.59
N LYS A 125 -4.29 16.03 4.25
CA LYS A 125 -4.40 17.48 4.06
C LYS A 125 -3.64 18.01 2.88
#